data_aa78efb61c56cc70e2fe84ec3efe3a52
#
_entry.id   aa78efb61c56cc70e2fe84ec3efe3a52
#
_cell.length_a   1.000
_cell.length_b   1.000
_cell.length_c   1.000
_cell.angle_alpha   90.00
_cell.angle_beta   90.00
_cell.angle_gamma   90.00
#
_symmetry.space_group_name_H-M   'P 1'
#
loop_
_entity.id
_entity.type
_entity.pdbx_description
1 polymer ?
#
loop_
_entity_poly.entity_id
_entity_poly.type
_entity_poly.pdbx_seq_one_letter_code
_entity_poly.pdbx_strand_id
1 'polypeptide(L)'
;MFCEISGFAQNPDLMKDYSTIIQENVEELYRALEETVSEADMARIKDAFELAMEAHKDQYRKSGLPYIIHPIAVAEIVAKELELGPNPIIAALLHDVVEDTHYTLEDVRERYGDDVAFLVDIVTKKKKEKYSHSKQVDNFRQLLESMQYDVRAVLIKLADRLHNMRTLESMRPDKQMKIAGETDYFYAPLANRLGLYHVKSELETLSK
;
A
#
# COMPACT_ATOMS: atom_id res chain seq x y z
N MET A 1 21.11 17.54 -1.45
CA MET A 1 20.94 18.36 -0.23
C MET A 1 20.00 17.62 0.70
N PHE A 2 20.54 16.70 1.48
CA PHE A 2 19.82 15.98 2.54
C PHE A 2 19.72 16.93 3.72
N CYS A 3 18.54 17.47 3.97
CA CYS A 3 18.30 18.35 5.10
C CYS A 3 17.91 17.48 6.31
N GLU A 4 18.77 17.55 7.29
CA GLU A 4 18.70 17.08 8.65
C GLU A 4 17.28 16.85 9.20
N ILE A 5 16.87 15.59 9.29
CA ILE A 5 15.84 15.12 10.19
C ILE A 5 16.51 14.21 11.24
N SER A 6 17.66 14.62 11.74
CA SER A 6 18.39 13.92 12.79
C SER A 6 17.86 14.21 14.20
N GLY A 7 16.88 15.09 14.36
CA GLY A 7 16.34 15.49 15.66
C GLY A 7 15.13 14.69 16.15
N PHE A 8 14.38 14.04 15.26
CA PHE A 8 13.15 13.31 15.63
C PHE A 8 13.38 11.87 16.09
N ALA A 9 14.46 11.24 15.64
CA ALA A 9 14.75 9.83 15.94
C ALA A 9 15.34 9.57 17.34
N GLN A 10 15.52 10.59 18.19
CA GLN A 10 16.20 10.45 19.48
C GLN A 10 15.33 10.77 20.71
N ASN A 11 14.01 10.96 20.53
CA ASN A 11 13.14 11.17 21.68
C ASN A 11 12.45 9.83 22.04
N PRO A 12 12.80 9.21 23.19
CA PRO A 12 12.23 7.92 23.62
C PRO A 12 10.71 7.98 23.82
N ASP A 13 10.16 9.14 24.13
CA ASP A 13 8.73 9.31 24.36
C ASP A 13 7.94 9.32 23.02
N LEU A 14 8.53 9.87 21.96
CA LEU A 14 7.97 9.80 20.60
C LEU A 14 8.01 8.37 20.04
N MET A 15 9.06 7.61 20.30
CA MET A 15 9.16 6.21 19.89
C MET A 15 8.14 5.32 20.60
N LYS A 16 7.82 5.59 21.86
CA LYS A 16 6.76 4.89 22.59
C LYS A 16 5.38 5.16 21.99
N ASP A 17 5.13 6.40 21.57
CA ASP A 17 3.86 6.81 20.97
C ASP A 17 3.64 6.15 19.60
N TYR A 18 4.65 6.10 18.75
CA TYR A 18 4.57 5.41 17.46
C TYR A 18 4.38 3.90 17.59
N SER A 19 5.03 3.25 18.54
CA SER A 19 4.85 1.82 18.81
C SER A 19 3.40 1.51 19.19
N THR A 20 2.80 2.35 20.02
CA THR A 20 1.38 2.21 20.42
C THR A 20 0.45 2.39 19.24
N ILE A 21 0.64 3.40 18.40
CA ILE A 21 -0.17 3.66 17.21
C ILE A 21 -0.08 2.48 16.22
N ILE A 22 1.11 1.98 15.96
CA ILE A 22 1.34 0.82 15.08
C ILE A 22 0.61 -0.39 15.63
N GLN A 23 0.75 -0.68 16.92
CA GLN A 23 0.14 -1.82 17.57
C GLN A 23 -1.40 -1.75 17.52
N GLU A 24 -1.97 -0.60 17.82
CA GLU A 24 -3.42 -0.38 17.74
C GLU A 24 -3.96 -0.62 16.32
N ASN A 25 -3.30 -0.08 15.30
CA ASN A 25 -3.71 -0.24 13.92
C ASN A 25 -3.61 -1.71 13.45
N VAL A 26 -2.54 -2.41 13.76
CA VAL A 26 -2.40 -3.81 13.36
C VAL A 26 -3.33 -4.74 14.13
N GLU A 27 -3.60 -4.47 15.39
CA GLU A 27 -4.59 -5.24 16.17
C GLU A 27 -6.00 -5.06 15.64
N GLU A 28 -6.34 -3.88 15.16
CA GLU A 28 -7.62 -3.63 14.51
C GLU A 28 -7.76 -4.44 13.21
N LEU A 29 -6.70 -4.52 12.41
CA LEU A 29 -6.65 -5.41 11.25
C LEU A 29 -6.86 -6.88 11.65
N TYR A 30 -6.15 -7.37 12.66
CA TYR A 30 -6.26 -8.76 13.12
C TYR A 30 -7.66 -9.08 13.65
N ARG A 31 -8.27 -8.19 14.41
CA ARG A 31 -9.65 -8.34 14.88
C ARG A 31 -10.65 -8.46 13.73
N ALA A 32 -10.48 -7.67 12.69
CA ALA A 32 -11.35 -7.74 11.51
C ALA A 32 -11.25 -9.08 10.77
N LEU A 33 -10.16 -9.82 10.93
CA LEU A 33 -9.85 -11.06 10.22
C LEU A 33 -10.13 -12.33 11.05
N GLU A 34 -10.30 -12.23 12.37
CA GLU A 34 -10.42 -13.37 13.28
C GLU A 34 -11.51 -14.37 12.87
N GLU A 35 -12.63 -13.88 12.35
CA GLU A 35 -13.77 -14.71 11.95
C GLU A 35 -13.74 -15.14 10.47
N THR A 36 -12.85 -14.55 9.67
CA THR A 36 -12.88 -14.70 8.20
C THR A 36 -11.71 -15.49 7.63
N VAL A 37 -10.63 -15.63 8.38
CA VAL A 37 -9.43 -16.34 7.93
C VAL A 37 -9.10 -17.49 8.86
N SER A 38 -8.44 -18.54 8.32
CA SER A 38 -7.95 -19.67 9.12
C SER A 38 -6.79 -19.24 10.03
N GLU A 39 -6.52 -20.04 11.07
CA GLU A 39 -5.36 -19.83 11.94
C GLU A 39 -4.04 -19.85 11.16
N ALA A 40 -3.92 -20.75 10.16
CA ALA A 40 -2.75 -20.82 9.30
C ALA A 40 -2.56 -19.54 8.47
N ASP A 41 -3.63 -19.01 7.89
CA ASP A 41 -3.60 -17.77 7.13
C ASP A 41 -3.36 -16.55 8.02
N MET A 42 -3.92 -16.53 9.22
CA MET A 42 -3.63 -15.49 10.21
C MET A 42 -2.15 -15.47 10.58
N ALA A 43 -1.52 -16.63 10.76
CA ALA A 43 -0.09 -16.74 11.03
C ALA A 43 0.75 -16.18 9.87
N ARG A 44 0.35 -16.44 8.63
CA ARG A 44 0.99 -15.88 7.42
C ARG A 44 0.87 -14.36 7.34
N ILE A 45 -0.30 -13.82 7.65
CA ILE A 45 -0.55 -12.38 7.68
C ILE A 45 0.30 -11.70 8.76
N LYS A 46 0.35 -12.27 9.97
CA LYS A 46 1.20 -11.77 11.05
C LYS A 46 2.68 -11.80 10.69
N ASP A 47 3.15 -12.86 10.05
CA ASP A 47 4.53 -12.95 9.57
C ASP A 47 4.85 -11.89 8.50
N ALA A 48 3.93 -11.65 7.57
CA ALA A 48 4.06 -10.61 6.56
C ALA A 48 4.12 -9.20 7.18
N PHE A 49 3.31 -8.93 8.19
CA PHE A 49 3.38 -7.68 8.94
C PHE A 49 4.74 -7.50 9.63
N GLU A 50 5.26 -8.51 10.30
CA GLU A 50 6.56 -8.46 10.97
C GLU A 50 7.70 -8.22 9.99
N LEU A 51 7.66 -8.87 8.82
CA LEU A 51 8.64 -8.64 7.75
C LEU A 51 8.56 -7.20 7.22
N ALA A 52 7.36 -6.69 6.95
CA ALA A 52 7.16 -5.32 6.51
C ALA A 52 7.61 -4.30 7.56
N MET A 53 7.33 -4.57 8.83
CA MET A 53 7.75 -3.75 9.96
C MET A 53 9.27 -3.64 10.05
N GLU A 54 9.97 -4.76 9.92
CA GLU A 54 11.45 -4.80 9.93
C GLU A 54 12.01 -4.11 8.68
N ALA A 55 11.44 -4.37 7.50
CA ALA A 55 11.89 -3.79 6.24
C ALA A 55 11.77 -2.26 6.20
N HIS A 56 10.71 -1.70 6.78
CA HIS A 56 10.42 -0.26 6.80
C HIS A 56 10.82 0.44 8.11
N LYS A 57 11.57 -0.19 9.00
CA LYS A 57 11.86 0.31 10.35
C LYS A 57 12.48 1.71 10.41
N ASP A 58 13.27 2.10 9.41
CA ASP A 58 13.96 3.38 9.32
C ASP A 58 13.30 4.33 8.30
N GLN A 59 12.11 4.02 7.83
CA GLN A 59 11.38 4.79 6.85
C GLN A 59 10.20 5.53 7.49
N TYR A 60 10.02 6.79 7.06
CA TYR A 60 8.97 7.67 7.55
C TYR A 60 8.19 8.31 6.40
N ARG A 61 6.91 8.56 6.62
CA ARG A 61 6.09 9.34 5.70
C ARG A 61 6.40 10.84 5.81
N LYS A 62 5.91 11.62 4.86
CA LYS A 62 6.05 13.09 4.89
C LYS A 62 5.38 13.75 6.10
N SER A 63 4.39 13.09 6.69
CA SER A 63 3.76 13.50 7.95
C SER A 63 4.65 13.32 9.19
N GLY A 64 5.78 12.62 9.06
CA GLY A 64 6.64 12.23 10.17
C GLY A 64 6.27 10.89 10.82
N LEU A 65 5.13 10.29 10.45
CA LEU A 65 4.71 8.98 10.94
C LEU A 65 5.56 7.85 10.34
N PRO A 66 5.77 6.74 11.07
CA PRO A 66 6.43 5.55 10.52
C PRO A 66 5.77 5.07 9.24
N TYR A 67 6.57 4.67 8.27
CA TYR A 67 6.07 4.25 6.96
C TYR A 67 5.13 3.05 7.03
N ILE A 68 5.35 2.13 7.94
CA ILE A 68 4.54 0.91 8.14
C ILE A 68 3.04 1.18 8.32
N ILE A 69 2.65 2.36 8.80
CA ILE A 69 1.24 2.76 8.94
C ILE A 69 0.53 2.72 7.59
N HIS A 70 1.21 3.04 6.49
CA HIS A 70 0.63 2.98 5.16
C HIS A 70 0.31 1.55 4.70
N PRO A 71 1.24 0.59 4.69
CA PRO A 71 0.91 -0.81 4.38
C PRO A 71 -0.20 -1.40 5.24
N ILE A 72 -0.22 -1.10 6.54
CA ILE A 72 -1.31 -1.53 7.43
C ILE A 72 -2.66 -0.98 6.97
N ALA A 73 -2.73 0.31 6.66
CA ALA A 73 -3.95 0.96 6.19
C ALA A 73 -4.43 0.41 4.85
N VAL A 74 -3.52 0.14 3.92
CA VAL A 74 -3.83 -0.51 2.64
C VAL A 74 -4.37 -1.92 2.85
N ALA A 75 -3.76 -2.70 3.73
CA ALA A 75 -4.23 -4.04 4.09
C ALA A 75 -5.62 -4.00 4.74
N GLU A 76 -5.92 -3.02 5.59
CA GLU A 76 -7.25 -2.82 6.16
C GLU A 76 -8.31 -2.51 5.10
N ILE A 77 -8.02 -1.66 4.14
CA ILE A 77 -8.92 -1.36 3.02
C ILE A 77 -9.20 -2.63 2.21
N VAL A 78 -8.16 -3.39 1.89
CA VAL A 78 -8.27 -4.67 1.16
C VAL A 78 -9.13 -5.68 1.91
N ALA A 79 -8.97 -5.77 3.22
CA ALA A 79 -9.70 -6.71 4.07
C ALA A 79 -11.14 -6.27 4.35
N LYS A 80 -11.35 -5.03 4.76
CA LYS A 80 -12.62 -4.52 5.27
C LYS A 80 -13.51 -3.91 4.19
N GLU A 81 -12.95 -3.10 3.30
CA GLU A 81 -13.71 -2.34 2.30
C GLU A 81 -13.83 -3.11 0.98
N LEU A 82 -12.84 -3.89 0.59
CA LEU A 82 -12.82 -4.70 -0.63
C LEU A 82 -13.08 -6.20 -0.38
N GLU A 83 -13.11 -6.61 0.86
CA GLU A 83 -13.45 -7.98 1.32
C GLU A 83 -12.64 -9.08 0.61
N LEU A 84 -11.35 -8.84 0.37
CA LEU A 84 -10.45 -9.80 -0.26
C LEU A 84 -9.84 -10.77 0.76
N GLY A 85 -9.36 -11.90 0.26
CA GLY A 85 -8.79 -12.98 1.08
C GLY A 85 -7.33 -12.76 1.52
N PRO A 86 -6.70 -13.81 2.12
CA PRO A 86 -5.38 -13.71 2.75
C PRO A 86 -4.25 -13.27 1.81
N ASN A 87 -4.17 -13.82 0.61
CA ASN A 87 -3.07 -13.51 -0.31
C ASN A 87 -3.06 -12.04 -0.76
N PRO A 88 -4.20 -11.42 -1.14
CA PRO A 88 -4.25 -9.99 -1.38
C PRO A 88 -3.90 -9.13 -0.15
N ILE A 89 -4.28 -9.54 1.04
CA ILE A 89 -3.95 -8.83 2.29
C ILE A 89 -2.44 -8.87 2.53
N ILE A 90 -1.82 -10.04 2.38
CA ILE A 90 -0.36 -10.20 2.49
C ILE A 90 0.36 -9.36 1.44
N ALA A 91 -0.11 -9.39 0.19
CA ALA A 91 0.45 -8.57 -0.89
C ALA A 91 0.32 -7.07 -0.60
N ALA A 92 -0.76 -6.63 0.01
CA ALA A 92 -0.94 -5.24 0.45
C ALA A 92 0.09 -4.83 1.52
N LEU A 93 0.34 -5.69 2.50
CA LEU A 93 1.37 -5.47 3.52
C LEU A 93 2.79 -5.39 2.92
N LEU A 94 3.05 -6.12 1.85
CA LEU A 94 4.37 -6.25 1.23
C LEU A 94 4.56 -5.41 -0.04
N HIS A 95 3.54 -4.65 -0.49
CA HIS A 95 3.55 -4.03 -1.82
C HIS A 95 4.73 -3.05 -2.05
N ASP A 96 5.23 -2.41 -1.02
CA ASP A 96 6.37 -1.50 -1.11
C ASP A 96 7.70 -2.11 -0.63
N VAL A 97 7.68 -3.31 -0.06
CA VAL A 97 8.88 -3.96 0.48
C VAL A 97 9.91 -4.24 -0.61
N VAL A 98 9.50 -4.79 -1.74
CA VAL A 98 10.38 -5.12 -2.85
C VAL A 98 10.90 -3.86 -3.56
N GLU A 99 10.07 -2.81 -3.68
CA GLU A 99 10.45 -1.55 -4.34
C GLU A 99 11.44 -0.72 -3.48
N ASP A 100 11.19 -0.63 -2.17
CA ASP A 100 11.79 0.37 -1.29
C ASP A 100 12.80 -0.20 -0.29
N THR A 101 13.00 -1.52 -0.27
CA THR A 101 13.92 -2.18 0.66
C THR A 101 14.82 -3.19 -0.05
N HIS A 102 15.69 -3.87 0.71
CA HIS A 102 16.62 -4.88 0.21
C HIS A 102 15.97 -6.25 -0.11
N TYR A 103 14.71 -6.49 0.32
CA TYR A 103 14.00 -7.74 0.03
C TYR A 103 13.67 -7.86 -1.45
N THR A 104 13.85 -9.05 -2.01
CA THR A 104 13.59 -9.36 -3.42
C THR A 104 12.23 -10.03 -3.60
N LEU A 105 11.74 -10.03 -4.84
CA LEU A 105 10.53 -10.78 -5.19
C LEU A 105 10.68 -12.29 -4.92
N GLU A 106 11.90 -12.83 -5.09
CA GLU A 106 12.18 -14.23 -4.78
C GLU A 106 12.07 -14.53 -3.28
N ASP A 107 12.51 -13.61 -2.40
CA ASP A 107 12.31 -13.72 -0.95
C ASP A 107 10.81 -13.80 -0.61
N VAL A 108 9.99 -12.99 -1.26
CA VAL A 108 8.52 -13.03 -1.09
C VAL A 108 7.94 -14.35 -1.56
N ARG A 109 8.38 -14.86 -2.71
CA ARG A 109 7.92 -16.14 -3.27
C ARG A 109 8.25 -17.31 -2.35
N GLU A 110 9.46 -17.38 -1.83
CA GLU A 110 9.89 -18.44 -0.93
C GLU A 110 9.10 -18.46 0.39
N ARG A 111 8.77 -17.29 0.93
CA ARG A 111 8.06 -17.18 2.22
C ARG A 111 6.55 -17.28 2.12
N TYR A 112 5.94 -16.74 1.07
CA TYR A 112 4.49 -16.57 0.98
C TYR A 112 3.86 -17.27 -0.22
N GLY A 113 4.65 -17.80 -1.13
CA GLY A 113 4.20 -18.55 -2.31
C GLY A 113 4.09 -17.72 -3.59
N ASP A 114 3.81 -18.42 -4.68
CA ASP A 114 3.78 -17.84 -6.03
C ASP A 114 2.65 -16.82 -6.21
N ASP A 115 1.49 -17.06 -5.63
CA ASP A 115 0.33 -16.18 -5.77
C ASP A 115 0.57 -14.80 -5.14
N VAL A 116 1.14 -14.75 -3.93
CA VAL A 116 1.52 -13.49 -3.28
C VAL A 116 2.62 -12.79 -4.08
N ALA A 117 3.65 -13.52 -4.51
CA ALA A 117 4.74 -12.95 -5.32
C ALA A 117 4.23 -12.36 -6.64
N PHE A 118 3.29 -13.03 -7.30
CA PHE A 118 2.64 -12.54 -8.51
C PHE A 118 1.91 -11.21 -8.26
N LEU A 119 1.11 -11.11 -7.21
CA LEU A 119 0.40 -9.88 -6.86
C LEU A 119 1.37 -8.73 -6.51
N VAL A 120 2.40 -9.01 -5.72
CA VAL A 120 3.43 -8.02 -5.37
C VAL A 120 4.18 -7.53 -6.61
N ASP A 121 4.52 -8.42 -7.53
CA ASP A 121 5.20 -8.06 -8.78
C ASP A 121 4.39 -7.07 -9.62
N ILE A 122 3.09 -7.33 -9.77
CA ILE A 122 2.20 -6.45 -10.56
C ILE A 122 2.06 -5.08 -9.92
N VAL A 123 1.87 -5.00 -8.60
CA VAL A 123 1.67 -3.72 -7.90
C VAL A 123 2.97 -2.95 -7.69
N THR A 124 4.13 -3.61 -7.83
CA THR A 124 5.44 -2.96 -7.74
C THR A 124 5.71 -2.13 -9.00
N LYS A 125 6.10 -0.87 -8.82
CA LYS A 125 6.47 0.00 -9.93
C LYS A 125 7.78 -0.47 -10.56
N LYS A 126 7.76 -0.91 -11.80
CA LYS A 126 8.98 -1.25 -12.54
C LYS A 126 9.89 -0.01 -12.63
N LYS A 127 11.14 -0.15 -12.21
CA LYS A 127 12.16 0.87 -12.44
C LYS A 127 12.26 1.13 -13.94
N LYS A 128 12.31 2.41 -14.29
CA LYS A 128 12.34 2.92 -15.65
C LYS A 128 13.42 2.22 -16.49
N GLU A 129 13.04 1.21 -17.26
CA GLU A 129 13.76 0.92 -18.49
C GLU A 129 13.40 2.00 -19.50
N LYS A 130 14.33 2.43 -20.30
CA LYS A 130 14.25 3.55 -21.25
C LYS A 130 13.00 3.51 -22.14
N TYR A 131 11.89 4.07 -21.69
CA TYR A 131 10.69 4.23 -22.51
C TYR A 131 10.43 5.71 -22.83
N SER A 132 9.90 5.95 -24.02
CA SER A 132 9.58 7.28 -24.56
C SER A 132 8.36 7.95 -23.92
N HIS A 133 7.69 7.28 -22.96
CA HIS A 133 6.47 7.75 -22.31
C HIS A 133 6.70 8.09 -20.84
N SER A 134 5.80 8.89 -20.25
CA SER A 134 5.87 9.22 -18.84
C SER A 134 5.73 7.97 -17.97
N LYS A 135 6.46 7.93 -16.86
CA LYS A 135 6.38 6.85 -15.85
C LYS A 135 4.93 6.55 -15.42
N GLN A 136 4.09 7.57 -15.41
CA GLN A 136 2.67 7.47 -15.01
C GLN A 136 1.82 6.72 -16.03
N VAL A 137 2.01 7.04 -17.31
CA VAL A 137 1.30 6.34 -18.41
C VAL A 137 1.70 4.87 -18.45
N ASP A 138 2.97 4.57 -18.27
CA ASP A 138 3.48 3.20 -18.27
C ASP A 138 2.96 2.41 -17.07
N ASN A 139 2.93 3.00 -15.87
CA ASN A 139 2.36 2.39 -14.68
C ASN A 139 0.86 2.12 -14.84
N PHE A 140 0.12 3.06 -15.43
CA PHE A 140 -1.30 2.88 -15.68
C PHE A 140 -1.57 1.82 -16.74
N ARG A 141 -0.79 1.80 -17.82
CA ARG A 141 -0.87 0.76 -18.86
C ARG A 141 -0.61 -0.62 -18.27
N GLN A 142 0.42 -0.78 -17.45
CA GLN A 142 0.72 -2.02 -16.76
C GLN A 142 -0.44 -2.45 -15.85
N LEU A 143 -1.08 -1.51 -15.17
CA LEU A 143 -2.26 -1.77 -14.35
C LEU A 143 -3.44 -2.28 -15.18
N LEU A 144 -3.73 -1.64 -16.32
CA LEU A 144 -4.79 -2.08 -17.23
C LEU A 144 -4.50 -3.46 -17.84
N GLU A 145 -3.27 -3.74 -18.22
CA GLU A 145 -2.85 -5.05 -18.70
C GLU A 145 -3.03 -6.13 -17.63
N SER A 146 -2.72 -5.81 -16.37
CA SER A 146 -2.90 -6.73 -15.24
C SER A 146 -4.36 -7.10 -14.96
N MET A 147 -5.32 -6.22 -15.30
CA MET A 147 -6.76 -6.52 -15.18
C MET A 147 -7.20 -7.72 -16.00
N GLN A 148 -6.52 -8.02 -17.10
CA GLN A 148 -6.81 -9.18 -17.95
C GLN A 148 -6.41 -10.50 -17.29
N TYR A 149 -5.50 -10.44 -16.32
CA TYR A 149 -4.94 -11.60 -15.63
C TYR A 149 -5.47 -11.75 -14.20
N ASP A 150 -5.50 -10.67 -13.42
CA ASP A 150 -5.94 -10.73 -12.02
C ASP A 150 -6.44 -9.38 -11.50
N VAL A 151 -7.74 -9.29 -11.26
CA VAL A 151 -8.38 -8.07 -10.75
C VAL A 151 -7.93 -7.73 -9.32
N ARG A 152 -7.47 -8.70 -8.53
CA ARG A 152 -7.00 -8.46 -7.16
C ARG A 152 -5.83 -7.48 -7.12
N ALA A 153 -4.92 -7.55 -8.09
CA ALA A 153 -3.80 -6.61 -8.19
C ALA A 153 -4.28 -5.17 -8.41
N VAL A 154 -5.30 -4.99 -9.23
CA VAL A 154 -5.94 -3.67 -9.45
C VAL A 154 -6.60 -3.16 -8.17
N LEU A 155 -7.29 -4.03 -7.45
CA LEU A 155 -7.95 -3.68 -6.19
C LEU A 155 -6.95 -3.25 -5.11
N ILE A 156 -5.81 -3.94 -5.00
CA ILE A 156 -4.70 -3.52 -4.11
C ILE A 156 -4.20 -2.12 -4.50
N LYS A 157 -4.05 -1.85 -5.79
CA LYS A 157 -3.59 -0.54 -6.28
C LYS A 157 -4.60 0.57 -6.02
N LEU A 158 -5.89 0.27 -6.11
CA LEU A 158 -6.97 1.20 -5.72
C LEU A 158 -6.94 1.47 -4.21
N ALA A 159 -6.72 0.47 -3.39
CA ALA A 159 -6.57 0.62 -1.94
C ALA A 159 -5.35 1.50 -1.57
N ASP A 160 -4.21 1.28 -2.23
CA ASP A 160 -3.02 2.11 -2.08
C ASP A 160 -3.33 3.58 -2.44
N ARG A 161 -3.97 3.82 -3.57
CA ARG A 161 -4.38 5.16 -4.01
C ARG A 161 -5.37 5.81 -3.03
N LEU A 162 -6.34 5.07 -2.55
CA LEU A 162 -7.35 5.56 -1.60
C LEU A 162 -6.70 6.04 -0.30
N HIS A 163 -5.78 5.27 0.27
CA HIS A 163 -5.05 5.71 1.45
C HIS A 163 -4.17 6.93 1.19
N ASN A 164 -3.48 6.98 0.05
CA ASN A 164 -2.70 8.15 -0.35
C ASN A 164 -3.58 9.39 -0.49
N MET A 165 -4.80 9.26 -1.00
CA MET A 165 -5.75 10.37 -1.08
C MET A 165 -6.26 10.81 0.28
N ARG A 166 -6.54 9.88 1.19
CA ARG A 166 -6.95 10.17 2.58
C ARG A 166 -5.87 10.90 3.39
N THR A 167 -4.61 10.80 2.99
CA THR A 167 -3.44 11.42 3.65
C THR A 167 -2.74 12.47 2.78
N LEU A 168 -3.42 12.97 1.74
CA LEU A 168 -2.86 13.83 0.70
C LEU A 168 -2.35 15.16 1.25
N GLU A 169 -3.00 15.72 2.24
CA GLU A 169 -2.67 17.00 2.88
C GLU A 169 -1.27 17.05 3.48
N SER A 170 -0.68 15.91 3.84
CA SER A 170 0.69 15.83 4.36
C SER A 170 1.76 15.93 3.28
N MET A 171 1.37 15.93 2.01
CA MET A 171 2.28 15.99 0.88
C MET A 171 2.50 17.44 0.41
N ARG A 172 3.60 17.68 -0.32
CA ARG A 172 3.87 18.98 -0.95
C ARG A 172 2.77 19.32 -1.96
N PRO A 173 2.41 20.62 -2.12
CA PRO A 173 1.34 21.05 -3.02
C PRO A 173 1.47 20.57 -4.47
N ASP A 174 2.71 20.54 -5.01
CA ASP A 174 2.98 20.04 -6.37
C ASP A 174 2.65 18.54 -6.52
N LYS A 175 2.95 17.75 -5.48
CA LYS A 175 2.58 16.33 -5.43
C LYS A 175 1.09 16.12 -5.19
N GLN A 176 0.46 16.95 -4.37
CA GLN A 176 -0.98 16.90 -4.15
C GLN A 176 -1.73 17.06 -5.48
N MET A 177 -1.40 18.09 -6.24
CA MET A 177 -2.02 18.35 -7.55
C MET A 177 -1.82 17.17 -8.53
N LYS A 178 -0.61 16.63 -8.58
CA LYS A 178 -0.30 15.49 -9.44
C LYS A 178 -1.10 14.25 -9.08
N ILE A 179 -1.10 13.88 -7.80
CA ILE A 179 -1.80 12.69 -7.31
C ILE A 179 -3.31 12.85 -7.44
N ALA A 180 -3.86 14.03 -7.13
CA ALA A 180 -5.27 14.34 -7.31
C ALA A 180 -5.68 14.26 -8.79
N GLY A 181 -4.90 14.84 -9.69
CA GLY A 181 -5.14 14.79 -11.13
C GLY A 181 -5.11 13.37 -11.70
N GLU A 182 -4.13 12.56 -11.31
CA GLU A 182 -4.08 11.13 -11.68
C GLU A 182 -5.29 10.35 -11.14
N THR A 183 -5.70 10.67 -9.91
CA THR A 183 -6.84 10.01 -9.26
C THR A 183 -8.14 10.30 -10.00
N ASP A 184 -8.40 11.56 -10.30
CA ASP A 184 -9.59 11.98 -11.02
C ASP A 184 -9.63 11.44 -12.45
N TYR A 185 -8.49 11.40 -13.12
CA TYR A 185 -8.41 11.00 -14.52
C TYR A 185 -8.36 9.48 -14.74
N PHE A 186 -7.69 8.73 -13.87
CA PHE A 186 -7.46 7.29 -14.04
C PHE A 186 -8.16 6.42 -13.00
N TYR A 187 -7.98 6.70 -11.72
CA TYR A 187 -8.37 5.76 -10.65
C TYR A 187 -9.85 5.81 -10.32
N ALA A 188 -10.46 7.00 -10.28
CA ALA A 188 -11.90 7.11 -10.06
C ALA A 188 -12.72 6.49 -11.22
N PRO A 189 -12.40 6.72 -12.50
CA PRO A 189 -13.04 6.00 -13.61
C PRO A 189 -12.82 4.48 -13.56
N LEU A 190 -11.65 4.04 -13.14
CA LEU A 190 -11.35 2.61 -12.97
C LEU A 190 -12.23 1.97 -11.88
N ALA A 191 -12.34 2.62 -10.72
CA ALA A 191 -13.21 2.19 -9.65
C ALA A 191 -14.69 2.12 -10.10
N ASN A 192 -15.14 3.10 -10.90
CA ASN A 192 -16.47 3.10 -11.49
C ASN A 192 -16.70 1.88 -12.41
N ARG A 193 -15.74 1.55 -13.26
CA ARG A 193 -15.80 0.38 -14.15
C ARG A 193 -15.90 -0.94 -13.39
N LEU A 194 -15.27 -1.02 -12.23
CA LEU A 194 -15.31 -2.20 -11.36
C LEU A 194 -16.55 -2.26 -10.45
N GLY A 195 -17.45 -1.29 -10.55
CA GLY A 195 -18.65 -1.22 -9.71
C GLY A 195 -18.39 -0.78 -8.27
N LEU A 196 -17.22 -0.24 -7.97
CA LEU A 196 -16.81 0.22 -6.64
C LEU A 196 -17.26 1.67 -6.41
N TYR A 197 -18.56 1.91 -6.33
CA TYR A 197 -19.12 3.25 -6.33
C TYR A 197 -18.75 4.07 -5.09
N HIS A 198 -18.60 3.45 -3.93
CA HIS A 198 -18.14 4.14 -2.72
C HIS A 198 -16.69 4.61 -2.87
N VAL A 199 -15.81 3.76 -3.35
CA VAL A 199 -14.40 4.08 -3.64
C VAL A 199 -14.32 5.19 -4.67
N LYS A 200 -15.06 5.07 -5.78
CA LYS A 200 -15.15 6.12 -6.81
C LYS A 200 -15.55 7.47 -6.23
N SER A 201 -16.67 7.51 -5.49
CA SER A 201 -17.20 8.75 -4.93
C SER A 201 -16.24 9.40 -3.93
N GLU A 202 -15.59 8.62 -3.11
CA GLU A 202 -14.58 9.12 -2.17
C GLU A 202 -13.35 9.65 -2.91
N LEU A 203 -12.83 8.93 -3.91
CA LEU A 203 -11.71 9.39 -4.72
C LEU A 203 -12.01 10.71 -5.43
N GLU A 204 -13.18 10.86 -6.03
CA GLU A 204 -13.62 12.10 -6.68
C GLU A 204 -13.76 13.26 -5.68
N THR A 205 -14.24 12.99 -4.47
CA THR A 205 -14.37 14.00 -3.42
C THR A 205 -13.02 14.48 -2.92
N LEU A 206 -12.09 13.55 -2.71
CA LEU A 206 -10.75 13.86 -2.21
C LEU A 206 -9.83 14.51 -3.27
N SER A 207 -10.16 14.41 -4.56
CA SER A 207 -9.37 14.99 -5.66
C SER A 207 -9.74 16.44 -6.00
N LYS A 208 -10.76 17.00 -5.39
CA LYS A 208 -11.20 18.41 -5.55
C LYS A 208 -10.49 19.32 -4.55
#